data_13d67d374fbe8e833db4e099a4c45ce2
#
_entry.id   13d67d374fbe8e833db4e099a4c45ce2
#
_cell.length_a   1.000
_cell.length_b   1.000
_cell.length_c   1.000
_cell.angle_alpha   90.00
_cell.angle_beta   90.00
_cell.angle_gamma   90.00
#
_symmetry.space_group_name_H-M   'P 1'
#
loop_
_entity.id
_entity.type
_entity.pdbx_description
1 polymer ?
#
loop_
_entity_poly.entity_id
_entity_poly.type
_entity_poly.pdbx_seq_one_letter_code
_entity_poly.pdbx_strand_id
1 'polypeptide(L)'
;MVTIKDVARISGYSPSTVSRVINHSGYVSIKTNKKIKQVMKQLDYVPNAIAQDLSKGKTHKIGVVLPHLRHSYFSQMLLGIMDAALQTEYSVTLLPSEYDSNLEMHYLEQLKRKEYDGLIFTSRGISLSQLTQYTKYGPIVCCENPGNKHLTAAFSDRKAAYIQAFTWLKDHSIAKIVFLFSRPATVSMTTQLTLDWFAQVYGHFPANKHIITNVTTPQDGYRAAQTIAMKDNTVQYFFTNGDDIAAAVRQYYVDQHLPVPGLIGQNGQVASVTLNIPTINHHYAQIGRQAFKLVVSPELKNQKIKIKADFVLNNQLFKNL
;
A
#
# COMPACT_ATOMS: atom_id res chain seq x y z
N MET A 1 21.54 21.39 -27.07
CA MET A 1 20.16 20.82 -27.14
C MET A 1 19.27 21.86 -27.78
N VAL A 2 18.48 21.51 -28.80
CA VAL A 2 17.51 22.40 -29.44
C VAL A 2 16.43 22.81 -28.47
N THR A 3 16.06 24.08 -28.44
CA THR A 3 15.06 24.63 -27.49
C THR A 3 13.83 25.14 -28.24
N ILE A 4 12.73 25.38 -27.50
CA ILE A 4 11.52 26.01 -28.09
C ILE A 4 11.81 27.37 -28.71
N LYS A 5 12.82 28.09 -28.20
CA LYS A 5 13.25 29.37 -28.76
C LYS A 5 13.90 29.22 -30.15
N ASP A 6 14.63 28.13 -30.39
CA ASP A 6 15.23 27.84 -31.70
C ASP A 6 14.16 27.48 -32.74
N VAL A 7 13.15 26.66 -32.32
CA VAL A 7 11.99 26.37 -33.18
C VAL A 7 11.23 27.67 -33.53
N ALA A 8 11.02 28.55 -32.58
CA ALA A 8 10.35 29.83 -32.77
C ALA A 8 11.13 30.70 -33.77
N ARG A 9 12.43 30.85 -33.55
CA ARG A 9 13.33 31.66 -34.44
C ARG A 9 13.31 31.14 -35.88
N ILE A 10 13.46 29.83 -36.09
CA ILE A 10 13.56 29.24 -37.44
C ILE A 10 12.20 29.16 -38.10
N SER A 11 11.11 28.92 -37.37
CA SER A 11 9.77 28.92 -37.94
C SER A 11 9.20 30.31 -38.24
N GLY A 12 9.80 31.37 -37.64
CA GLY A 12 9.32 32.74 -37.75
C GLY A 12 8.08 33.07 -36.92
N TYR A 13 7.80 32.24 -35.88
CA TYR A 13 6.67 32.45 -34.97
C TYR A 13 7.16 32.70 -33.53
N SER A 14 6.29 33.26 -32.70
CA SER A 14 6.61 33.51 -31.31
C SER A 14 6.73 32.20 -30.52
N PRO A 15 7.53 32.13 -29.43
CA PRO A 15 7.59 30.95 -28.55
C PRO A 15 6.22 30.56 -28.00
N SER A 16 5.32 31.52 -27.77
CA SER A 16 3.96 31.26 -27.32
C SER A 16 3.11 30.55 -28.38
N THR A 17 3.29 30.93 -29.68
CA THR A 17 2.60 30.23 -30.78
C THR A 17 3.14 28.81 -30.95
N VAL A 18 4.45 28.61 -30.83
CA VAL A 18 5.06 27.26 -30.86
C VAL A 18 4.55 26.41 -29.69
N SER A 19 4.51 26.98 -28.49
CA SER A 19 3.97 26.30 -27.29
C SER A 19 2.51 25.87 -27.49
N ARG A 20 1.66 26.71 -28.10
CA ARG A 20 0.26 26.34 -28.42
C ARG A 20 0.17 25.16 -29.37
N VAL A 21 1.05 25.11 -30.40
CA VAL A 21 1.10 23.96 -31.34
C VAL A 21 1.54 22.70 -30.62
N ILE A 22 2.54 22.77 -29.75
CA ILE A 22 3.07 21.63 -28.98
C ILE A 22 2.02 21.10 -27.98
N ASN A 23 1.35 22.01 -27.27
CA ASN A 23 0.40 21.67 -26.21
C ASN A 23 -1.04 21.49 -26.71
N HIS A 24 -1.27 21.59 -28.03
CA HIS A 24 -2.61 21.56 -28.62
C HIS A 24 -3.61 22.51 -27.95
N SER A 25 -3.14 23.68 -27.51
CA SER A 25 -3.92 24.66 -26.75
C SER A 25 -4.19 25.92 -27.57
N GLY A 26 -5.42 26.44 -27.52
CA GLY A 26 -5.85 27.62 -28.23
C GLY A 26 -5.92 27.44 -29.75
N TYR A 27 -6.38 28.52 -30.47
CA TYR A 27 -6.49 28.48 -31.91
C TYR A 27 -5.15 28.76 -32.59
N VAL A 28 -4.72 27.86 -33.48
CA VAL A 28 -3.58 28.06 -34.40
C VAL A 28 -4.02 27.61 -35.78
N SER A 29 -3.77 28.46 -36.81
CA SER A 29 -4.13 28.14 -38.20
C SER A 29 -3.45 26.85 -38.68
N ILE A 30 -4.10 26.11 -39.56
CA ILE A 30 -3.55 24.88 -40.17
C ILE A 30 -2.19 25.11 -40.80
N LYS A 31 -2.02 26.25 -41.52
CA LYS A 31 -0.77 26.63 -42.16
C LYS A 31 0.36 26.83 -41.12
N THR A 32 0.07 27.53 -40.02
CA THR A 32 1.05 27.79 -38.95
C THR A 32 1.43 26.48 -38.26
N ASN A 33 0.46 25.63 -37.95
CA ASN A 33 0.68 24.31 -37.31
C ASN A 33 1.60 23.43 -38.17
N LYS A 34 1.31 23.35 -39.50
CA LYS A 34 2.10 22.55 -40.43
C LYS A 34 3.55 23.05 -40.51
N LYS A 35 3.76 24.38 -40.58
CA LYS A 35 5.10 24.97 -40.66
C LYS A 35 5.91 24.74 -39.39
N ILE A 36 5.30 24.92 -38.20
CA ILE A 36 6.00 24.69 -36.94
C ILE A 36 6.38 23.22 -36.79
N LYS A 37 5.46 22.28 -37.08
CA LYS A 37 5.76 20.84 -37.04
C LYS A 37 6.86 20.43 -38.01
N GLN A 38 6.91 21.02 -39.18
CA GLN A 38 8.00 20.80 -40.15
C GLN A 38 9.35 21.25 -39.61
N VAL A 39 9.44 22.44 -39.00
CA VAL A 39 10.67 22.95 -38.37
C VAL A 39 11.07 22.07 -37.17
N MET A 40 10.12 21.66 -36.35
CA MET A 40 10.40 20.71 -35.24
C MET A 40 11.05 19.42 -35.75
N LYS A 41 10.50 18.84 -36.84
CA LYS A 41 11.07 17.66 -37.48
C LYS A 41 12.47 17.90 -38.08
N GLN A 42 12.70 19.04 -38.72
CA GLN A 42 14.00 19.41 -39.28
C GLN A 42 15.09 19.57 -38.21
N LEU A 43 14.71 20.05 -37.04
CA LEU A 43 15.64 20.30 -35.93
C LEU A 43 15.76 19.09 -35.00
N ASP A 44 15.06 18.01 -35.29
CA ASP A 44 14.91 16.87 -34.34
C ASP A 44 14.52 17.35 -32.93
N TYR A 45 13.62 18.34 -32.87
CA TYR A 45 13.17 18.93 -31.62
C TYR A 45 12.13 18.05 -30.94
N VAL A 46 12.48 17.52 -29.76
CA VAL A 46 11.57 16.80 -28.88
C VAL A 46 11.12 17.75 -27.77
N PRO A 47 9.80 17.97 -27.61
CA PRO A 47 9.29 18.78 -26.51
C PRO A 47 9.69 18.18 -25.15
N ASN A 48 10.18 19.05 -24.26
CA ASN A 48 10.50 18.61 -22.91
C ASN A 48 9.21 18.37 -22.10
N ALA A 49 8.96 17.12 -21.71
CA ALA A 49 7.77 16.75 -20.95
C ALA A 49 7.66 17.51 -19.62
N ILE A 50 8.78 17.74 -18.92
CA ILE A 50 8.80 18.52 -17.67
C ILE A 50 8.31 19.95 -17.89
N ALA A 51 8.73 20.58 -19.01
CA ALA A 51 8.28 21.93 -19.34
C ALA A 51 6.79 21.97 -19.74
N GLN A 52 6.29 20.91 -20.39
CA GLN A 52 4.87 20.78 -20.71
C GLN A 52 4.03 20.59 -19.43
N ASP A 53 4.44 19.71 -18.54
CA ASP A 53 3.79 19.44 -17.27
C ASP A 53 3.76 20.71 -16.40
N LEU A 54 4.88 21.44 -16.32
CA LEU A 54 4.95 22.73 -15.63
C LEU A 54 3.95 23.74 -16.21
N SER A 55 3.79 23.78 -17.53
CA SER A 55 2.83 24.68 -18.19
C SER A 55 1.38 24.31 -17.90
N LYS A 56 1.08 23.04 -17.63
CA LYS A 56 -0.23 22.50 -17.24
C LYS A 56 -0.48 22.55 -15.74
N GLY A 57 0.57 22.85 -14.93
CA GLY A 57 0.50 22.80 -13.45
C GLY A 57 0.31 21.40 -12.86
N LYS A 58 0.64 20.35 -13.64
CA LYS A 58 0.58 18.93 -13.25
C LYS A 58 1.88 18.23 -13.62
N THR A 59 2.31 17.28 -12.81
CA THR A 59 3.51 16.46 -13.07
C THR A 59 3.18 15.08 -13.61
N HIS A 60 1.91 14.67 -13.54
CA HIS A 60 1.44 13.33 -13.83
C HIS A 60 2.22 12.25 -13.05
N LYS A 61 2.66 12.58 -11.82
CA LYS A 61 3.40 11.69 -10.93
C LYS A 61 2.67 11.55 -9.60
N ILE A 62 2.44 10.30 -9.20
CA ILE A 62 1.94 9.95 -7.86
C ILE A 62 3.07 9.26 -7.10
N GLY A 63 3.42 9.80 -5.94
CA GLY A 63 4.35 9.17 -5.03
C GLY A 63 3.64 8.13 -4.15
N VAL A 64 4.20 6.94 -4.05
CA VAL A 64 3.71 5.88 -3.16
C VAL A 64 4.72 5.64 -2.06
N VAL A 65 4.43 6.15 -0.88
CA VAL A 65 5.25 5.97 0.32
C VAL A 65 4.94 4.61 0.92
N LEU A 66 5.99 3.80 1.05
CA LEU A 66 5.90 2.46 1.62
C LEU A 66 7.14 2.18 2.47
N PRO A 67 7.00 1.46 3.61
CA PRO A 67 8.16 1.18 4.44
C PRO A 67 9.17 0.29 3.72
N HIS A 68 8.71 -0.82 3.14
CA HIS A 68 9.52 -1.81 2.42
C HIS A 68 8.62 -2.76 1.61
N LEU A 69 9.22 -3.59 0.76
CA LEU A 69 8.49 -4.63 -0.01
C LEU A 69 8.64 -6.05 0.58
N ARG A 70 9.26 -6.19 1.74
CA ARG A 70 9.54 -7.50 2.37
C ARG A 70 8.26 -8.22 2.82
N HIS A 71 7.24 -7.45 3.21
CA HIS A 71 5.96 -8.01 3.63
C HIS A 71 4.96 -8.00 2.46
N SER A 72 4.37 -9.14 2.19
CA SER A 72 3.51 -9.39 1.02
C SER A 72 2.31 -8.44 0.87
N TYR A 73 1.79 -7.87 1.96
CA TYR A 73 0.64 -6.96 1.84
C TYR A 73 0.98 -5.66 1.11
N PHE A 74 2.24 -5.16 1.23
CA PHE A 74 2.67 -3.99 0.47
C PHE A 74 2.72 -4.27 -1.03
N SER A 75 3.21 -5.47 -1.41
CA SER A 75 3.27 -5.89 -2.82
C SER A 75 1.88 -6.03 -3.43
N GLN A 76 0.92 -6.60 -2.70
CA GLN A 76 -0.48 -6.71 -3.16
C GLN A 76 -1.14 -5.33 -3.31
N MET A 77 -0.90 -4.42 -2.36
CA MET A 77 -1.43 -3.06 -2.43
C MET A 77 -0.83 -2.30 -3.61
N LEU A 78 0.48 -2.43 -3.82
CA LEU A 78 1.18 -1.84 -4.97
C LEU A 78 0.64 -2.39 -6.30
N LEU A 79 0.38 -3.69 -6.41
CA LEU A 79 -0.25 -4.28 -7.60
C LEU A 79 -1.57 -3.56 -7.92
N GLY A 80 -2.43 -3.37 -6.94
CA GLY A 80 -3.70 -2.67 -7.15
C GLY A 80 -3.53 -1.19 -7.52
N ILE A 81 -2.51 -0.51 -6.98
CA ILE A 81 -2.16 0.86 -7.37
C ILE A 81 -1.71 0.90 -8.84
N MET A 82 -0.82 -0.01 -9.22
CA MET A 82 -0.29 -0.09 -10.59
C MET A 82 -1.38 -0.42 -11.61
N ASP A 83 -2.26 -1.40 -11.30
CA ASP A 83 -3.41 -1.74 -12.17
C ASP A 83 -4.29 -0.50 -12.45
N ALA A 84 -4.54 0.31 -11.43
CA ALA A 84 -5.34 1.52 -11.59
C ALA A 84 -4.58 2.63 -12.35
N ALA A 85 -3.26 2.75 -12.14
CA ALA A 85 -2.43 3.73 -12.81
C ALA A 85 -2.32 3.47 -14.32
N LEU A 86 -2.25 2.21 -14.75
CA LEU A 86 -2.18 1.82 -16.17
C LEU A 86 -3.35 2.34 -17.02
N GLN A 87 -4.48 2.68 -16.41
CA GLN A 87 -5.65 3.23 -17.08
C GLN A 87 -5.63 4.77 -17.16
N THR A 88 -4.50 5.41 -16.81
CA THR A 88 -4.37 6.86 -16.70
C THR A 88 -3.05 7.35 -17.30
N GLU A 89 -2.89 8.66 -17.39
CA GLU A 89 -1.62 9.30 -17.78
C GLU A 89 -0.61 9.43 -16.61
N TYR A 90 -0.98 8.96 -15.40
CA TYR A 90 -0.12 9.08 -14.23
C TYR A 90 0.93 7.98 -14.17
N SER A 91 2.16 8.37 -13.86
CA SER A 91 3.23 7.46 -13.46
C SER A 91 3.29 7.33 -11.93
N VAL A 92 3.73 6.15 -11.46
CA VAL A 92 3.89 5.85 -10.04
C VAL A 92 5.37 5.86 -9.69
N THR A 93 5.75 6.63 -8.67
CA THR A 93 7.10 6.64 -8.09
C THR A 93 7.06 6.00 -6.72
N LEU A 94 7.89 4.97 -6.51
CA LEU A 94 8.02 4.32 -5.21
C LEU A 94 8.93 5.14 -4.30
N LEU A 95 8.49 5.39 -3.08
CA LEU A 95 9.15 6.21 -2.07
C LEU A 95 9.36 5.36 -0.80
N PRO A 96 10.43 4.55 -0.74
CA PRO A 96 10.70 3.71 0.42
C PRO A 96 11.05 4.55 1.64
N SER A 97 10.49 4.22 2.82
CA SER A 97 10.68 5.03 4.04
C SER A 97 11.33 4.28 5.21
N GLU A 98 11.26 2.95 5.25
CA GLU A 98 11.66 2.13 6.42
C GLU A 98 11.07 2.67 7.76
N TYR A 99 9.91 3.34 7.70
CA TYR A 99 9.28 4.05 8.81
C TYR A 99 10.11 5.24 9.35
N ASP A 100 11.12 5.73 8.61
CA ASP A 100 11.87 6.92 8.98
C ASP A 100 11.01 8.18 8.81
N SER A 101 10.68 8.80 9.93
CA SER A 101 9.86 10.00 9.97
C SER A 101 10.48 11.19 9.23
N ASN A 102 11.81 11.32 9.21
CA ASN A 102 12.47 12.41 8.50
C ASN A 102 12.35 12.23 6.99
N LEU A 103 12.51 10.99 6.52
CA LEU A 103 12.37 10.66 5.11
C LEU A 103 10.92 10.83 4.64
N GLU A 104 9.94 10.40 5.44
CA GLU A 104 8.53 10.62 5.12
C GLU A 104 8.16 12.12 5.11
N MET A 105 8.72 12.92 6.01
CA MET A 105 8.57 14.38 5.98
C MET A 105 9.22 15.00 4.74
N HIS A 106 10.37 14.49 4.29
CA HIS A 106 11.00 14.92 3.05
C HIS A 106 10.08 14.68 1.85
N TYR A 107 9.39 13.54 1.76
CA TYR A 107 8.41 13.28 0.68
C TYR A 107 7.21 14.24 0.75
N LEU A 108 6.76 14.64 1.92
CA LEU A 108 5.73 15.67 2.06
C LEU A 108 6.23 17.05 1.59
N GLU A 109 7.50 17.42 1.84
CA GLU A 109 8.09 18.65 1.28
C GLU A 109 8.20 18.59 -0.25
N GLN A 110 8.47 17.42 -0.84
CA GLN A 110 8.44 17.24 -2.30
C GLN A 110 7.03 17.45 -2.86
N LEU A 111 5.97 16.96 -2.19
CA LEU A 111 4.58 17.27 -2.56
C LEU A 111 4.32 18.79 -2.54
N LYS A 112 4.77 19.48 -1.49
CA LYS A 112 4.65 20.94 -1.37
C LYS A 112 5.37 21.69 -2.49
N ARG A 113 6.52 21.17 -2.94
CA ARG A 113 7.29 21.72 -4.09
C ARG A 113 6.71 21.31 -5.45
N LYS A 114 5.59 20.56 -5.48
CA LYS A 114 4.96 20.08 -6.71
C LYS A 114 5.83 19.12 -7.53
N GLU A 115 6.65 18.29 -6.87
CA GLU A 115 7.37 17.20 -7.53
C GLU A 115 6.44 16.01 -7.80
N TYR A 116 5.34 15.91 -7.04
CA TYR A 116 4.23 14.96 -7.19
C TYR A 116 2.90 15.69 -7.19
N ASP A 117 1.92 15.19 -7.93
CA ASP A 117 0.55 15.69 -7.91
C ASP A 117 -0.23 15.17 -6.69
N GLY A 118 0.21 14.06 -6.11
CA GLY A 118 -0.36 13.49 -4.89
C GLY A 118 0.52 12.40 -4.29
N LEU A 119 0.23 12.03 -3.04
CA LEU A 119 0.93 10.96 -2.31
C LEU A 119 -0.04 9.92 -1.78
N ILE A 120 0.35 8.64 -1.85
CA ILE A 120 -0.33 7.53 -1.20
C ILE A 120 0.61 6.98 -0.11
N PHE A 121 0.16 6.99 1.14
CA PHE A 121 0.86 6.36 2.26
C PHE A 121 0.28 4.97 2.50
N THR A 122 1.00 3.93 2.11
CA THR A 122 0.57 2.53 2.34
C THR A 122 0.67 2.14 3.82
N SER A 123 1.64 2.69 4.51
CA SER A 123 1.82 2.74 5.96
C SER A 123 2.71 3.94 6.28
N ARG A 124 2.97 4.23 7.56
CA ARG A 124 3.67 5.45 7.97
C ARG A 124 4.43 5.31 9.29
N GLY A 125 5.50 6.08 9.44
CA GLY A 125 6.18 6.38 10.70
C GLY A 125 5.67 7.68 11.35
N ILE A 126 5.34 8.71 10.52
CA ILE A 126 4.82 10.00 10.98
C ILE A 126 3.37 9.93 11.47
N SER A 127 2.93 10.94 12.21
CA SER A 127 1.57 11.02 12.74
C SER A 127 0.53 11.38 11.68
N LEU A 128 -0.72 10.95 11.86
CA LEU A 128 -1.85 11.39 11.01
C LEU A 128 -2.04 12.90 11.02
N SER A 129 -1.69 13.58 12.12
CA SER A 129 -1.78 15.03 12.22
C SER A 129 -0.80 15.72 11.29
N GLN A 130 0.42 15.20 11.17
CA GLN A 130 1.41 15.69 10.19
C GLN A 130 0.92 15.51 8.76
N LEU A 131 0.39 14.34 8.39
CA LEU A 131 -0.21 14.13 7.07
C LEU A 131 -1.33 15.15 6.79
N THR A 132 -2.24 15.36 7.74
CA THR A 132 -3.37 16.29 7.59
C THR A 132 -2.90 17.73 7.31
N GLN A 133 -1.81 18.18 7.92
CA GLN A 133 -1.26 19.52 7.70
C GLN A 133 -0.79 19.75 6.25
N TYR A 134 -0.37 18.69 5.56
CA TYR A 134 0.13 18.76 4.18
C TYR A 134 -0.95 18.60 3.11
N THR A 135 -2.18 18.20 3.45
CA THR A 135 -3.29 18.06 2.48
C THR A 135 -3.67 19.35 1.75
N LYS A 136 -3.22 20.49 2.24
CA LYS A 136 -3.39 21.81 1.57
C LYS A 136 -2.47 21.97 0.35
N TYR A 137 -1.42 21.18 0.23
CA TYR A 137 -0.46 21.27 -0.89
C TYR A 137 -0.78 20.31 -2.03
N GLY A 138 -1.53 19.24 -1.75
CA GLY A 138 -1.98 18.26 -2.73
C GLY A 138 -2.74 17.09 -2.07
N PRO A 139 -3.38 16.24 -2.86
CA PRO A 139 -4.04 15.04 -2.37
C PRO A 139 -3.07 14.12 -1.62
N ILE A 140 -3.47 13.70 -0.43
CA ILE A 140 -2.79 12.66 0.35
C ILE A 140 -3.82 11.60 0.71
N VAL A 141 -3.54 10.35 0.36
CA VAL A 141 -4.38 9.20 0.69
C VAL A 141 -3.64 8.28 1.65
N CYS A 142 -4.29 7.88 2.73
CA CYS A 142 -3.75 6.95 3.71
C CYS A 142 -4.42 5.57 3.54
N CYS A 143 -3.62 4.51 3.51
CA CYS A 143 -4.12 3.13 3.47
C CYS A 143 -4.36 2.52 4.86
N GLU A 144 -4.39 3.34 5.88
CA GLU A 144 -4.74 3.01 7.26
C GLU A 144 -6.02 3.76 7.67
N ASN A 145 -6.71 3.26 8.70
CA ASN A 145 -7.88 3.96 9.25
C ASN A 145 -7.47 5.30 9.89
N PRO A 146 -7.89 6.44 9.34
CA PRO A 146 -7.50 7.75 9.87
C PRO A 146 -8.34 8.18 11.10
N GLY A 147 -9.24 7.33 11.61
CA GLY A 147 -10.14 7.68 12.70
C GLY A 147 -10.99 8.91 12.35
N ASN A 148 -11.03 9.90 13.24
CA ASN A 148 -11.80 11.14 13.06
C ASN A 148 -11.04 12.24 12.30
N LYS A 149 -9.80 11.98 11.82
CA LYS A 149 -9.02 12.99 11.08
C LYS A 149 -9.65 13.27 9.70
N HIS A 150 -9.55 14.52 9.26
CA HIS A 150 -9.94 14.96 7.91
C HIS A 150 -8.83 14.54 6.91
N LEU A 151 -8.80 13.26 6.59
CA LEU A 151 -7.83 12.67 5.67
C LEU A 151 -8.53 11.67 4.76
N THR A 152 -8.23 11.73 3.48
CA THR A 152 -8.72 10.77 2.50
C THR A 152 -8.06 9.41 2.74
N ALA A 153 -8.84 8.34 2.74
CA ALA A 153 -8.32 7.02 3.04
C ALA A 153 -9.05 5.89 2.31
N ALA A 154 -8.30 4.83 1.99
CA ALA A 154 -8.85 3.54 1.59
C ALA A 154 -8.17 2.46 2.46
N PHE A 155 -8.93 1.71 3.26
CA PHE A 155 -8.34 0.82 4.24
C PHE A 155 -9.21 -0.41 4.53
N SER A 156 -8.58 -1.45 5.09
CA SER A 156 -9.27 -2.68 5.48
C SER A 156 -10.13 -2.46 6.74
N ASP A 157 -11.42 -2.80 6.66
CA ASP A 157 -12.29 -2.94 7.82
C ASP A 157 -12.16 -4.37 8.36
N ARG A 158 -11.34 -4.52 9.39
CA ARG A 158 -10.83 -5.82 9.87
C ARG A 158 -11.66 -6.43 10.97
N LYS A 159 -12.39 -5.61 11.77
CA LYS A 159 -12.96 -6.04 13.07
C LYS A 159 -13.79 -7.31 12.95
N ALA A 160 -14.73 -7.35 12.00
CA ALA A 160 -15.64 -8.48 11.86
C ALA A 160 -14.89 -9.80 11.57
N ALA A 161 -13.92 -9.78 10.65
CA ALA A 161 -13.14 -10.95 10.28
C ALA A 161 -12.28 -11.48 11.44
N TYR A 162 -11.68 -10.58 12.24
CA TYR A 162 -10.88 -10.97 13.39
C TYR A 162 -11.76 -11.55 14.51
N ILE A 163 -12.89 -10.91 14.83
CA ILE A 163 -13.85 -11.44 15.80
C ILE A 163 -14.33 -12.83 15.37
N GLN A 164 -14.67 -13.00 14.08
CA GLN A 164 -15.07 -14.30 13.54
C GLN A 164 -13.97 -15.36 13.68
N ALA A 165 -12.72 -15.02 13.36
CA ALA A 165 -11.58 -15.91 13.52
C ALA A 165 -11.35 -16.32 14.99
N PHE A 166 -11.39 -15.36 15.90
CA PHE A 166 -11.22 -15.65 17.34
C PHE A 166 -12.39 -16.40 17.93
N THR A 167 -13.63 -16.12 17.53
CA THR A 167 -14.81 -16.87 17.93
C THR A 167 -14.69 -18.31 17.44
N TRP A 168 -14.30 -18.51 16.17
CA TRP A 168 -14.08 -19.85 15.63
C TRP A 168 -13.03 -20.63 16.42
N LEU A 169 -11.89 -20.02 16.78
CA LEU A 169 -10.86 -20.65 17.61
C LEU A 169 -11.41 -21.03 19.00
N LYS A 170 -12.16 -20.12 19.63
CA LYS A 170 -12.76 -20.37 20.97
C LYS A 170 -13.78 -21.50 20.95
N ASP A 171 -14.63 -21.53 19.92
CA ASP A 171 -15.66 -22.57 19.76
C ASP A 171 -15.04 -23.97 19.52
N HIS A 172 -13.81 -24.01 19.00
CA HIS A 172 -13.01 -25.24 18.86
C HIS A 172 -12.12 -25.54 20.08
N SER A 173 -12.37 -24.88 21.23
CA SER A 173 -11.62 -25.05 22.47
C SER A 173 -10.12 -24.80 22.36
N ILE A 174 -9.71 -23.90 21.44
CA ILE A 174 -8.32 -23.48 21.29
C ILE A 174 -8.03 -22.36 22.29
N ALA A 175 -7.16 -22.66 23.27
CA ALA A 175 -6.81 -21.70 24.32
C ALA A 175 -5.38 -21.16 24.24
N LYS A 176 -4.45 -21.94 23.67
CA LYS A 176 -3.03 -21.59 23.61
C LYS A 176 -2.64 -21.15 22.21
N ILE A 177 -2.70 -19.85 21.99
CA ILE A 177 -2.45 -19.21 20.69
C ILE A 177 -1.21 -18.33 20.79
N VAL A 178 -0.27 -18.51 19.87
CA VAL A 178 0.87 -17.62 19.68
C VAL A 178 0.55 -16.62 18.59
N PHE A 179 0.84 -15.35 18.85
CA PHE A 179 0.64 -14.25 17.93
C PHE A 179 1.99 -13.79 17.34
N LEU A 180 2.07 -13.74 16.02
CA LEU A 180 3.23 -13.20 15.31
C LEU A 180 2.87 -11.85 14.68
N PHE A 181 3.58 -10.80 15.07
CA PHE A 181 3.36 -9.43 14.61
C PHE A 181 4.63 -8.80 14.00
N SER A 182 4.45 -7.94 13.03
CA SER A 182 5.56 -7.18 12.44
C SER A 182 6.10 -6.09 13.37
N ARG A 183 5.24 -5.50 14.21
CA ARG A 183 5.60 -4.42 15.15
C ARG A 183 4.86 -4.59 16.48
N PRO A 184 5.45 -4.10 17.61
CA PRO A 184 4.79 -4.15 18.89
C PRO A 184 3.56 -3.22 18.96
N ALA A 185 2.64 -3.50 19.89
CA ALA A 185 1.41 -2.74 20.07
C ALA A 185 1.65 -1.25 20.41
N THR A 186 2.78 -0.92 21.04
CA THR A 186 3.16 0.45 21.39
C THR A 186 3.33 1.38 20.18
N VAL A 187 3.64 0.82 19.01
CA VAL A 187 3.86 1.59 17.77
C VAL A 187 2.97 1.13 16.61
N SER A 188 2.12 0.12 16.82
CA SER A 188 1.22 -0.43 15.81
C SER A 188 -0.22 -0.50 16.30
N MET A 189 -1.05 0.40 15.82
CA MET A 189 -2.50 0.36 16.09
C MET A 189 -3.13 -0.97 15.65
N THR A 190 -2.67 -1.55 14.55
CA THR A 190 -3.16 -2.87 14.09
C THR A 190 -2.88 -3.96 15.09
N THR A 191 -1.67 -4.01 15.66
CA THR A 191 -1.31 -4.99 16.68
C THR A 191 -2.14 -4.78 17.93
N GLN A 192 -2.28 -3.54 18.40
CA GLN A 192 -3.11 -3.22 19.57
C GLN A 192 -4.56 -3.68 19.38
N LEU A 193 -5.19 -3.29 18.27
CA LEU A 193 -6.57 -3.67 17.97
C LEU A 193 -6.75 -5.18 17.86
N THR A 194 -5.77 -5.91 17.32
CA THR A 194 -5.84 -7.38 17.24
C THR A 194 -5.89 -8.00 18.64
N LEU A 195 -5.03 -7.50 19.55
CA LEU A 195 -5.02 -7.97 20.94
C LEU A 195 -6.32 -7.59 21.68
N ASP A 196 -6.87 -6.40 21.44
CA ASP A 196 -8.13 -5.93 22.02
C ASP A 196 -9.31 -6.81 21.55
N TRP A 197 -9.38 -7.14 20.26
CA TRP A 197 -10.42 -8.01 19.71
C TRP A 197 -10.27 -9.45 20.23
N PHE A 198 -9.05 -9.95 20.38
CA PHE A 198 -8.83 -11.23 21.06
C PHE A 198 -9.36 -11.18 22.49
N ALA A 199 -8.99 -10.16 23.27
CA ALA A 199 -9.45 -10.00 24.64
C ALA A 199 -10.98 -9.84 24.72
N GLN A 200 -11.61 -9.18 23.76
CA GLN A 200 -13.07 -9.08 23.66
C GLN A 200 -13.74 -10.46 23.56
N VAL A 201 -13.14 -11.40 22.81
CA VAL A 201 -13.71 -12.75 22.60
C VAL A 201 -13.34 -13.70 23.74
N TYR A 202 -12.08 -13.68 24.18
CA TYR A 202 -11.57 -14.64 25.17
C TYR A 202 -11.78 -14.19 26.62
N GLY A 203 -12.02 -12.89 26.87
CA GLY A 203 -12.16 -12.31 28.20
C GLY A 203 -10.84 -11.95 28.88
N HIS A 204 -9.70 -12.17 28.21
CA HIS A 204 -8.35 -11.85 28.71
C HIS A 204 -7.39 -11.62 27.54
N PHE A 205 -6.28 -10.92 27.79
CA PHE A 205 -5.20 -10.78 26.81
C PHE A 205 -4.38 -12.08 26.71
N PRO A 206 -3.71 -12.33 25.55
CA PRO A 206 -2.78 -13.45 25.46
C PRO A 206 -1.59 -13.24 26.39
N ALA A 207 -0.99 -14.34 26.87
CA ALA A 207 0.21 -14.25 27.71
C ALA A 207 1.37 -13.60 26.92
N ASN A 208 2.15 -12.73 27.56
CA ASN A 208 3.25 -12.01 26.91
C ASN A 208 4.26 -12.94 26.21
N LYS A 209 4.52 -14.14 26.75
CA LYS A 209 5.38 -15.15 26.15
C LYS A 209 4.86 -15.69 24.81
N HIS A 210 3.58 -15.50 24.51
CA HIS A 210 2.92 -15.90 23.27
C HIS A 210 2.76 -14.73 22.27
N ILE A 211 3.32 -13.56 22.54
CA ILE A 211 3.33 -12.41 21.64
C ILE A 211 4.75 -12.22 21.14
N ILE A 212 4.97 -12.50 19.85
CA ILE A 212 6.28 -12.32 19.19
C ILE A 212 6.16 -11.20 18.18
N THR A 213 7.03 -10.22 18.28
CA THR A 213 7.10 -9.06 17.39
C THR A 213 8.33 -9.10 16.50
N ASN A 214 8.43 -8.17 15.54
CA ASN A 214 9.50 -8.08 14.54
C ASN A 214 9.54 -9.29 13.59
N VAL A 215 8.39 -9.93 13.36
CA VAL A 215 8.23 -10.99 12.38
C VAL A 215 7.77 -10.35 11.06
N THR A 216 8.67 -10.22 10.09
CA THR A 216 8.42 -9.52 8.82
C THR A 216 8.69 -10.38 7.59
N THR A 217 9.41 -11.49 7.76
CA THR A 217 9.78 -12.42 6.70
C THR A 217 9.42 -13.86 7.07
N PRO A 218 9.30 -14.78 6.08
CA PRO A 218 9.14 -16.20 6.35
C PRO A 218 10.23 -16.77 7.27
N GLN A 219 11.48 -16.32 7.13
CA GLN A 219 12.60 -16.74 7.98
C GLN A 219 12.37 -16.36 9.46
N ASP A 220 11.76 -15.19 9.72
CA ASP A 220 11.40 -14.78 11.08
C ASP A 220 10.29 -15.68 11.63
N GLY A 221 9.31 -16.07 10.79
CA GLY A 221 8.26 -17.04 11.15
C GLY A 221 8.83 -18.40 11.54
N TYR A 222 9.78 -18.90 10.75
CA TYR A 222 10.50 -20.16 11.04
C TYR A 222 11.24 -20.09 12.38
N ARG A 223 11.99 -19.01 12.65
CA ARG A 223 12.70 -18.77 13.92
C ARG A 223 11.74 -18.64 15.12
N ALA A 224 10.63 -17.97 14.90
CA ALA A 224 9.59 -17.85 15.94
C ALA A 224 9.01 -19.24 16.30
N ALA A 225 8.73 -20.08 15.31
CA ALA A 225 8.28 -21.44 15.51
C ALA A 225 9.32 -22.26 16.31
N GLN A 226 10.61 -22.17 15.93
CA GLN A 226 11.72 -22.80 16.65
C GLN A 226 11.75 -22.37 18.12
N THR A 227 11.69 -21.07 18.37
CA THR A 227 11.73 -20.51 19.73
C THR A 227 10.56 -21.01 20.59
N ILE A 228 9.37 -21.10 20.01
CA ILE A 228 8.17 -21.56 20.71
C ILE A 228 8.24 -23.06 20.94
N ALA A 229 8.58 -23.86 19.96
CA ALA A 229 8.65 -25.32 20.10
C ALA A 229 9.62 -25.77 21.22
N MET A 230 10.72 -25.02 21.40
CA MET A 230 11.69 -25.26 22.47
C MET A 230 11.18 -24.86 23.86
N LYS A 231 10.27 -23.85 23.96
CA LYS A 231 9.82 -23.28 25.23
C LYS A 231 8.45 -23.77 25.69
N ASP A 232 7.56 -24.05 24.75
CA ASP A 232 6.18 -24.42 25.03
C ASP A 232 5.62 -25.33 23.92
N ASN A 233 5.76 -26.63 24.10
CA ASN A 233 5.25 -27.66 23.18
C ASN A 233 3.75 -27.86 23.25
N THR A 234 3.05 -27.10 24.08
CA THR A 234 1.59 -27.20 24.31
C THR A 234 0.82 -26.15 23.49
N VAL A 235 1.49 -25.36 22.66
CA VAL A 235 0.85 -24.40 21.77
C VAL A 235 -0.05 -25.13 20.77
N GLN A 236 -1.29 -24.64 20.66
CA GLN A 236 -2.32 -25.25 19.81
C GLN A 236 -2.40 -24.55 18.44
N TYR A 237 -2.20 -23.23 18.41
CA TYR A 237 -2.36 -22.42 17.21
C TYR A 237 -1.33 -21.29 17.12
N PHE A 238 -1.00 -20.89 15.87
CA PHE A 238 -0.33 -19.64 15.56
C PHE A 238 -1.28 -18.74 14.79
N PHE A 239 -1.45 -17.52 15.24
CA PHE A 239 -2.09 -16.42 14.52
C PHE A 239 -1.01 -15.53 13.94
N THR A 240 -0.78 -15.62 12.63
CA THR A 240 0.34 -14.97 11.97
C THR A 240 -0.10 -13.72 11.22
N ASN A 241 0.84 -12.83 10.92
CA ASN A 241 0.60 -11.60 10.16
C ASN A 241 0.76 -11.77 8.63
N GLY A 242 0.93 -13.00 8.14
CA GLY A 242 1.00 -13.33 6.72
C GLY A 242 0.86 -14.83 6.48
N ASP A 243 0.33 -15.22 5.33
CA ASP A 243 0.20 -16.64 4.95
C ASP A 243 1.56 -17.27 4.63
N ASP A 244 2.49 -16.51 4.09
CA ASP A 244 3.88 -16.88 3.86
C ASP A 244 4.63 -17.15 5.19
N ILE A 245 4.32 -16.36 6.21
CA ILE A 245 4.84 -16.55 7.57
C ILE A 245 4.20 -17.81 8.21
N ALA A 246 2.89 -18.02 8.03
CA ALA A 246 2.21 -19.23 8.47
C ALA A 246 2.81 -20.50 7.82
N ALA A 247 3.11 -20.42 6.50
CA ALA A 247 3.77 -21.51 5.79
C ALA A 247 5.16 -21.81 6.34
N ALA A 248 5.93 -20.79 6.70
CA ALA A 248 7.26 -20.95 7.28
C ALA A 248 7.19 -21.53 8.73
N VAL A 249 6.21 -21.12 9.53
CA VAL A 249 5.93 -21.76 10.83
C VAL A 249 5.65 -23.25 10.63
N ARG A 250 4.74 -23.60 9.70
CA ARG A 250 4.44 -24.99 9.37
C ARG A 250 5.69 -25.75 8.95
N GLN A 251 6.54 -25.14 8.09
CA GLN A 251 7.75 -25.79 7.57
C GLN A 251 8.71 -26.17 8.69
N TYR A 252 8.91 -25.31 9.72
CA TYR A 252 9.73 -25.66 10.87
C TYR A 252 9.26 -26.96 11.54
N TYR A 253 7.96 -27.11 11.85
CA TYR A 253 7.44 -28.32 12.50
C TYR A 253 7.57 -29.55 11.62
N VAL A 254 7.39 -29.41 10.30
CA VAL A 254 7.61 -30.51 9.35
C VAL A 254 9.09 -30.92 9.33
N ASP A 255 10.04 -29.98 9.25
CA ASP A 255 11.48 -30.27 9.24
C ASP A 255 11.96 -30.96 10.50
N GLN A 256 11.33 -30.65 11.65
CA GLN A 256 11.65 -31.25 12.94
C GLN A 256 10.85 -32.53 13.22
N HIS A 257 10.03 -33.01 12.28
CA HIS A 257 9.12 -34.15 12.48
C HIS A 257 8.20 -34.00 13.71
N LEU A 258 7.82 -32.76 14.03
CA LEU A 258 6.92 -32.45 15.13
C LEU A 258 5.46 -32.32 14.64
N PRO A 259 4.46 -32.57 15.50
CA PRO A 259 3.06 -32.28 15.18
C PRO A 259 2.89 -30.79 14.84
N VAL A 260 2.33 -30.51 13.67
CA VAL A 260 2.12 -29.12 13.21
C VAL A 260 0.94 -28.53 13.97
N PRO A 261 1.13 -27.41 14.70
CA PRO A 261 0.03 -26.67 15.31
C PRO A 261 -0.95 -26.13 14.26
N GLY A 262 -2.17 -25.80 14.67
CA GLY A 262 -3.08 -25.09 13.79
C GLY A 262 -2.54 -23.70 13.45
N LEU A 263 -2.94 -23.18 12.28
CA LEU A 263 -2.43 -21.92 11.74
C LEU A 263 -3.60 -21.06 11.26
N ILE A 264 -3.51 -19.77 11.51
CA ILE A 264 -4.30 -18.75 10.81
C ILE A 264 -3.32 -17.76 10.22
N GLY A 265 -3.38 -17.62 8.89
CA GLY A 265 -2.61 -16.65 8.14
C GLY A 265 -3.37 -15.36 7.87
N GLN A 266 -2.76 -14.50 7.09
CA GLN A 266 -3.37 -13.26 6.60
C GLN A 266 -2.95 -13.01 5.16
N ASN A 267 -3.77 -12.26 4.43
CA ASN A 267 -3.56 -11.69 3.10
C ASN A 267 -4.16 -12.52 1.94
N GLY A 268 -4.62 -13.76 2.15
CA GLY A 268 -5.21 -14.58 1.09
C GLY A 268 -4.22 -14.94 -0.02
N GLN A 269 -3.00 -15.32 0.35
CA GLN A 269 -1.93 -15.67 -0.58
C GLN A 269 -2.05 -17.12 -1.08
N VAL A 270 -1.28 -17.46 -2.12
CA VAL A 270 -1.19 -18.83 -2.66
C VAL A 270 -0.84 -19.85 -1.56
N ALA A 271 0.01 -19.47 -0.60
CA ALA A 271 0.41 -20.33 0.50
C ALA A 271 -0.77 -20.81 1.36
N SER A 272 -1.75 -19.94 1.67
CA SER A 272 -2.92 -20.34 2.43
C SER A 272 -3.79 -21.35 1.68
N VAL A 273 -3.90 -21.18 0.37
CA VAL A 273 -4.68 -22.08 -0.48
C VAL A 273 -4.00 -23.45 -0.63
N THR A 274 -2.72 -23.46 -1.00
CA THR A 274 -1.97 -24.70 -1.26
C THR A 274 -1.76 -25.54 -0.02
N LEU A 275 -1.62 -24.91 1.15
CA LEU A 275 -1.41 -25.57 2.43
C LEU A 275 -2.70 -25.71 3.25
N ASN A 276 -3.84 -25.31 2.70
CA ASN A 276 -5.15 -25.31 3.35
C ASN A 276 -5.15 -24.60 4.73
N ILE A 277 -4.48 -23.45 4.80
CA ILE A 277 -4.39 -22.64 6.02
C ILE A 277 -5.55 -21.63 6.02
N PRO A 278 -6.40 -21.58 7.05
CA PRO A 278 -7.35 -20.49 7.24
C PRO A 278 -6.66 -19.13 7.20
N THR A 279 -7.29 -18.15 6.57
CA THR A 279 -6.67 -16.82 6.37
C THR A 279 -7.67 -15.69 6.55
N ILE A 280 -7.17 -14.51 6.92
CA ILE A 280 -7.93 -13.26 6.86
C ILE A 280 -7.53 -12.53 5.58
N ASN A 281 -8.44 -12.48 4.60
CA ASN A 281 -8.23 -11.74 3.37
C ASN A 281 -8.62 -10.27 3.54
N HIS A 282 -7.65 -9.38 3.41
CA HIS A 282 -7.83 -7.92 3.55
C HIS A 282 -8.14 -7.22 2.23
N HIS A 283 -8.09 -7.92 1.11
CA HIS A 283 -8.28 -7.36 -0.24
C HIS A 283 -7.34 -6.18 -0.55
N TYR A 284 -6.04 -6.31 -0.24
CA TYR A 284 -5.08 -5.21 -0.37
C TYR A 284 -4.94 -4.66 -1.79
N ALA A 285 -5.07 -5.49 -2.83
CA ALA A 285 -5.11 -5.00 -4.20
C ALA A 285 -6.31 -4.07 -4.45
N GLN A 286 -7.47 -4.36 -3.85
CA GLN A 286 -8.64 -3.49 -3.93
C GLN A 286 -8.41 -2.17 -3.18
N ILE A 287 -7.77 -2.22 -2.00
CA ILE A 287 -7.38 -1.02 -1.25
C ILE A 287 -6.46 -0.15 -2.09
N GLY A 288 -5.44 -0.75 -2.73
CA GLY A 288 -4.52 -0.05 -3.63
C GLY A 288 -5.23 0.63 -4.80
N ARG A 289 -6.14 -0.09 -5.49
CA ARG A 289 -6.95 0.49 -6.57
C ARG A 289 -7.78 1.68 -6.11
N GLN A 290 -8.42 1.59 -4.94
CA GLN A 290 -9.22 2.69 -4.40
C GLN A 290 -8.34 3.86 -3.96
N ALA A 291 -7.19 3.60 -3.33
CA ALA A 291 -6.24 4.64 -2.94
C ALA A 291 -5.76 5.45 -4.15
N PHE A 292 -5.45 4.76 -5.26
CA PHE A 292 -5.04 5.44 -6.49
C PHE A 292 -6.19 6.28 -7.07
N LYS A 293 -7.40 5.75 -7.16
CA LYS A 293 -8.57 6.51 -7.62
C LYS A 293 -8.80 7.77 -6.78
N LEU A 294 -8.67 7.66 -5.47
CA LEU A 294 -8.85 8.78 -4.56
C LEU A 294 -7.77 9.86 -4.71
N VAL A 295 -6.50 9.48 -4.95
CA VAL A 295 -5.42 10.46 -5.05
C VAL A 295 -5.46 11.26 -6.34
N VAL A 296 -5.98 10.69 -7.44
CA VAL A 296 -6.12 11.38 -8.73
C VAL A 296 -7.45 12.13 -8.89
N SER A 297 -8.36 12.01 -7.91
CA SER A 297 -9.70 12.62 -7.88
C SER A 297 -9.83 13.60 -6.72
N PRO A 298 -9.32 14.84 -6.84
CA PRO A 298 -9.31 15.82 -5.75
C PRO A 298 -10.71 16.16 -5.19
N GLU A 299 -11.76 15.98 -5.99
CA GLU A 299 -13.16 16.17 -5.61
C GLU A 299 -13.62 15.18 -4.53
N LEU A 300 -12.92 14.03 -4.40
CA LEU A 300 -13.19 13.00 -3.39
C LEU A 300 -12.43 13.25 -2.06
N LYS A 301 -12.01 14.48 -1.81
CA LYS A 301 -11.28 14.87 -0.60
C LYS A 301 -12.05 14.47 0.66
N ASN A 302 -11.32 13.93 1.64
CA ASN A 302 -11.82 13.45 2.94
C ASN A 302 -12.73 12.21 2.87
N GLN A 303 -12.90 11.58 1.72
CA GLN A 303 -13.58 10.29 1.65
C GLN A 303 -12.78 9.19 2.34
N LYS A 304 -13.52 8.27 2.98
CA LYS A 304 -12.97 7.12 3.69
C LYS A 304 -13.65 5.86 3.15
N ILE A 305 -12.94 5.14 2.30
CA ILE A 305 -13.42 3.89 1.71
C ILE A 305 -12.95 2.73 2.58
N LYS A 306 -13.92 2.03 3.17
CA LYS A 306 -13.69 0.81 3.95
C LYS A 306 -13.84 -0.41 3.06
N ILE A 307 -12.82 -1.24 3.01
CA ILE A 307 -12.84 -2.54 2.32
C ILE A 307 -13.00 -3.61 3.39
N LYS A 308 -14.11 -4.32 3.38
CA LYS A 308 -14.39 -5.39 4.35
C LYS A 308 -13.37 -6.51 4.19
N ALA A 309 -12.73 -6.92 5.29
CA ALA A 309 -11.93 -8.13 5.33
C ALA A 309 -12.83 -9.34 5.57
N ASP A 310 -12.41 -10.50 5.07
CA ASP A 310 -13.12 -11.76 5.23
C ASP A 310 -12.24 -12.81 5.90
N PHE A 311 -12.81 -13.58 6.86
CA PHE A 311 -12.17 -14.77 7.40
C PHE A 311 -12.57 -15.97 6.55
N VAL A 312 -11.59 -16.64 5.97
CA VAL A 312 -11.75 -17.75 5.02
C VAL A 312 -11.18 -19.03 5.63
N LEU A 313 -12.03 -20.04 5.87
CA LEU A 313 -11.66 -21.27 6.53
C LEU A 313 -10.99 -22.31 5.62
N ASN A 314 -11.37 -22.39 4.35
CA ASN A 314 -10.92 -23.43 3.41
C ASN A 314 -10.72 -22.84 2.01
N ASN A 315 -10.17 -23.63 1.09
CA ASN A 315 -9.84 -23.36 -0.33
C ASN A 315 -10.95 -22.68 -1.20
N GLN A 316 -11.76 -21.81 -0.61
CA GLN A 316 -12.78 -21.07 -1.35
C GLN A 316 -12.20 -19.91 -2.18
N LEU A 317 -10.94 -19.53 -1.97
CA LEU A 317 -10.31 -18.38 -2.66
C LEU A 317 -10.26 -18.54 -4.19
N PHE A 318 -10.16 -19.78 -4.70
CA PHE A 318 -10.16 -20.05 -6.16
C PHE A 318 -11.52 -20.43 -6.72
N LYS A 319 -12.57 -20.59 -5.90
CA LYS A 319 -13.91 -20.95 -6.41
C LYS A 319 -14.66 -19.74 -7.02
N ASN A 320 -14.14 -18.53 -6.83
CA ASN A 320 -14.73 -17.28 -7.30
C ASN A 320 -13.84 -16.56 -8.35
N LEU A 321 -12.84 -17.23 -8.91
CA LEU A 321 -12.08 -16.81 -10.08
C LEU A 321 -12.66 -17.49 -11.33
#